data_67372857f3ba4330872897d17a412ab9
#
_entry.id   67372857f3ba4330872897d17a412ab9
#
_cell.length_a   1.000
_cell.length_b   1.000
_cell.length_c   1.000
_cell.angle_alpha   90.00
_cell.angle_beta   90.00
_cell.angle_gamma   90.00
#
_symmetry.space_group_name_H-M   'P 1'
#
loop_
_entity.id
_entity.type
_entity.pdbx_description
1 polymer ?
#
loop_
_entity_poly.entity_id
_entity_poly.type
_entity_poly.pdbx_seq_one_letter_code
_entity_poly.pdbx_strand_id
1 'polypeptide(L)'
;MNSQGLVGFRYRDQDKLSYNRTGSRPDILGLRILHELRAVDDWNAVRKRIVELTPVAETHRLDYFDGYAVAEVRRHFPNIAYAHPPIDYHDLYQPLQGTLQPYLDGRLSFIPDASDFIRDSRHCAWAYIANLDTEDFEVWKGNQLEPDNENNRMVEEPNRYGHEADRMGYYPCAMVKNYDLNDLPNPGLFLTYYPFSGDLGR
;
A
#
# COMPACT_ATOMS: atom_id res chain seq x y z
N MET A 1 -7.10 -15.99 -8.61
CA MET A 1 -6.72 -16.02 -7.19
C MET A 1 -6.88 -14.63 -6.60
N ASN A 2 -7.50 -14.56 -5.42
CA ASN A 2 -7.73 -13.29 -4.74
C ASN A 2 -6.43 -12.93 -3.99
N SER A 3 -5.61 -12.02 -4.52
CA SER A 3 -4.39 -11.55 -3.86
C SER A 3 -4.67 -10.26 -3.11
N GLN A 4 -4.51 -10.30 -1.79
CA GLN A 4 -4.62 -9.15 -0.90
C GLN A 4 -3.28 -8.43 -0.82
N GLY A 5 -3.29 -7.18 -0.42
CA GLY A 5 -2.06 -6.42 -0.29
C GLY A 5 -2.25 -5.05 0.34
N LEU A 6 -1.22 -4.24 0.23
CA LEU A 6 -1.16 -2.90 0.80
C LEU A 6 -0.69 -1.88 -0.22
N VAL A 7 -1.15 -0.64 -0.04
CA VAL A 7 -0.61 0.53 -0.73
C VAL A 7 -0.50 1.68 0.26
N GLY A 8 0.51 2.53 0.12
CA GLY A 8 0.59 3.68 1.00
C GLY A 8 1.93 4.41 0.94
N PHE A 9 2.22 5.05 2.05
CA PHE A 9 3.36 5.94 2.20
C PHE A 9 4.16 5.57 3.44
N ARG A 10 5.47 5.83 3.39
CA ARG A 10 6.34 5.93 4.54
C ARG A 10 6.91 7.34 4.59
N TYR A 11 6.78 7.99 5.73
CA TYR A 11 7.37 9.31 5.95
C TYR A 11 7.60 9.58 7.45
N ARG A 12 8.79 10.10 7.80
CA ARG A 12 9.25 10.34 9.17
C ARG A 12 9.19 9.06 10.02
N ASP A 13 9.69 7.98 9.45
CA ASP A 13 9.71 6.64 10.05
C ASP A 13 8.31 6.08 10.39
N GLN A 14 7.25 6.64 9.83
CA GLN A 14 5.88 6.18 10.02
C GLN A 14 5.32 5.63 8.71
N ASP A 15 4.76 4.43 8.79
CA ASP A 15 3.99 3.84 7.72
C ASP A 15 2.52 4.29 7.82
N LYS A 16 1.92 4.57 6.67
CA LYS A 16 0.50 4.90 6.49
C LYS A 16 0.01 4.07 5.32
N LEU A 17 -0.35 2.81 5.61
CA LEU A 17 -0.66 1.81 4.59
C LEU A 17 -2.12 1.42 4.64
N SER A 18 -2.78 1.49 3.51
CA SER A 18 -4.17 1.08 3.34
C SER A 18 -4.27 -0.31 2.71
N TYR A 19 -5.25 -1.07 3.16
CA TYR A 19 -5.54 -2.41 2.67
C TYR A 19 -6.10 -2.40 1.24
N ASN A 20 -5.70 -3.39 0.45
CA ASN A 20 -6.28 -3.69 -0.85
C ASN A 20 -6.76 -5.15 -0.87
N ARG A 21 -8.06 -5.33 -1.04
CA ARG A 21 -8.71 -6.64 -0.91
C ARG A 21 -8.37 -7.62 -2.02
N THR A 22 -8.14 -7.13 -3.24
CA THR A 22 -8.03 -8.00 -4.42
C THR A 22 -7.09 -7.43 -5.46
N GLY A 23 -6.50 -8.32 -6.28
CA GLY A 23 -5.73 -7.89 -7.45
C GLY A 23 -4.42 -7.21 -7.12
N SER A 24 -3.77 -7.55 -5.99
CA SER A 24 -2.54 -6.88 -5.54
C SER A 24 -1.29 -7.23 -6.33
N ARG A 25 -1.40 -8.01 -7.40
CA ARG A 25 -0.26 -8.41 -8.24
C ARG A 25 0.42 -7.20 -8.91
N PRO A 26 1.72 -7.32 -9.25
CA PRO A 26 2.46 -6.25 -9.93
C PRO A 26 1.86 -5.80 -11.25
N ASP A 27 1.29 -6.72 -12.03
CA ASP A 27 0.66 -6.46 -13.32
C ASP A 27 -0.71 -5.75 -13.23
N ILE A 28 -1.28 -5.66 -12.04
CA ILE A 28 -2.57 -5.00 -11.79
C ILE A 28 -2.35 -3.79 -10.87
N LEU A 29 -2.19 -4.05 -9.56
CA LEU A 29 -2.03 -2.99 -8.56
C LEU A 29 -0.69 -2.28 -8.70
N GLY A 30 0.41 -3.03 -8.88
CA GLY A 30 1.74 -2.44 -9.02
C GLY A 30 1.83 -1.45 -10.18
N LEU A 31 1.28 -1.80 -11.35
CA LEU A 31 1.22 -0.89 -12.50
C LEU A 31 0.35 0.34 -12.24
N ARG A 32 -0.78 0.18 -11.52
CA ARG A 32 -1.63 1.31 -11.15
C ARG A 32 -0.86 2.29 -10.27
N ILE A 33 -0.24 1.79 -9.20
CA ILE A 33 0.52 2.63 -8.26
C ILE A 33 1.70 3.29 -8.98
N LEU A 34 2.45 2.54 -9.79
CA LEU A 34 3.52 3.10 -10.62
C LEU A 34 3.04 4.25 -11.49
N HIS A 35 1.88 4.10 -12.15
CA HIS A 35 1.30 5.14 -12.99
C HIS A 35 0.92 6.38 -12.17
N GLU A 36 0.31 6.21 -11.01
CA GLU A 36 -0.07 7.30 -10.11
C GLU A 36 1.16 8.07 -9.60
N LEU A 37 2.23 7.35 -9.20
CA LEU A 37 3.47 7.96 -8.74
C LEU A 37 4.22 8.69 -9.86
N ARG A 38 4.20 8.16 -11.09
CA ARG A 38 4.81 8.83 -12.25
C ARG A 38 4.10 10.13 -12.65
N ALA A 39 2.86 10.33 -12.24
CA ALA A 39 2.09 11.53 -12.49
C ALA A 39 2.32 12.64 -11.44
N VAL A 40 3.17 12.39 -10.44
CA VAL A 40 3.51 13.38 -9.41
C VAL A 40 4.54 14.36 -9.95
N ASP A 41 4.15 15.65 -10.02
CA ASP A 41 5.03 16.74 -10.46
C ASP A 41 5.83 17.37 -9.30
N ASP A 42 5.30 17.33 -8.08
CA ASP A 42 5.90 17.99 -6.90
C ASP A 42 5.84 17.10 -5.65
N TRP A 43 6.93 16.37 -5.40
CA TRP A 43 7.09 15.53 -4.22
C TRP A 43 7.13 16.32 -2.91
N ASN A 44 7.53 17.59 -2.93
CA ASN A 44 7.51 18.44 -1.72
C ASN A 44 6.08 18.77 -1.30
N ALA A 45 5.18 19.01 -2.27
CA ALA A 45 3.77 19.18 -1.99
C ALA A 45 3.15 17.88 -1.45
N VAL A 46 3.53 16.72 -2.00
CA VAL A 46 3.09 15.40 -1.49
C VAL A 46 3.55 15.19 -0.05
N ARG A 47 4.85 15.43 0.27
CA ARG A 47 5.36 15.30 1.65
C ARG A 47 4.55 16.11 2.66
N LYS A 48 4.18 17.35 2.33
CA LYS A 48 3.36 18.21 3.20
C LYS A 48 1.99 17.57 3.47
N ARG A 49 1.33 17.03 2.44
CA ARG A 49 0.03 16.35 2.57
C ARG A 49 0.14 15.07 3.40
N ILE A 50 1.18 14.27 3.16
CA ILE A 50 1.36 13.01 3.89
C ILE A 50 1.69 13.23 5.37
N VAL A 51 2.34 14.34 5.75
CA VAL A 51 2.49 14.72 7.17
C VAL A 51 1.13 14.88 7.84
N GLU A 52 0.21 15.56 7.17
CA GLU A 52 -1.12 15.88 7.70
C GLU A 52 -2.12 14.73 7.58
N LEU A 53 -1.82 13.71 6.76
CA LEU A 53 -2.66 12.54 6.57
C LEU A 53 -2.77 11.74 7.86
N THR A 54 -3.99 11.57 8.36
CA THR A 54 -4.27 10.93 9.65
C THR A 54 -4.59 9.45 9.46
N PRO A 55 -3.75 8.53 10.00
CA PRO A 55 -4.09 7.11 10.02
C PRO A 55 -5.23 6.87 11.02
N VAL A 56 -6.21 6.05 10.61
CA VAL A 56 -7.35 5.66 11.44
C VAL A 56 -7.53 4.14 11.38
N ALA A 57 -7.86 3.53 12.51
CA ALA A 57 -8.09 2.09 12.54
C ALA A 57 -9.24 1.71 11.58
N GLU A 58 -9.04 0.73 10.71
CA GLU A 58 -10.06 0.30 9.74
C GLU A 58 -11.38 -0.09 10.42
N THR A 59 -11.29 -0.70 11.61
CA THR A 59 -12.44 -1.15 12.41
C THR A 59 -13.04 -0.06 13.30
N HIS A 60 -12.49 1.17 13.26
CA HIS A 60 -13.08 2.27 14.01
C HIS A 60 -14.46 2.58 13.45
N ARG A 61 -15.49 2.43 14.30
CA ARG A 61 -16.89 2.66 13.91
C ARG A 61 -17.14 4.14 13.71
N LEU A 62 -17.82 4.44 12.61
CA LEU A 62 -18.22 5.81 12.32
C LEU A 62 -19.26 6.29 13.34
N ASP A 63 -18.97 7.40 13.98
CA ASP A 63 -19.85 8.07 14.91
C ASP A 63 -20.11 9.54 14.49
N TYR A 64 -20.70 10.31 15.37
CA TYR A 64 -20.99 11.73 15.10
C TYR A 64 -19.71 12.55 14.82
N PHE A 65 -18.59 12.21 15.45
CA PHE A 65 -17.32 12.92 15.30
C PHE A 65 -16.62 12.62 13.98
N ASP A 66 -16.95 11.49 13.33
CA ASP A 66 -16.40 11.10 12.03
C ASP A 66 -17.12 11.77 10.84
N GLY A 67 -18.07 12.65 11.12
CA GLY A 67 -18.83 13.37 10.08
C GLY A 67 -17.95 14.10 9.07
N TYR A 68 -16.75 14.52 9.48
CA TYR A 68 -15.79 15.16 8.58
C TYR A 68 -15.28 14.18 7.52
N ALA A 69 -14.83 12.98 7.90
CA ALA A 69 -14.35 11.96 6.97
C ALA A 69 -15.46 11.52 5.98
N VAL A 70 -16.68 11.33 6.48
CA VAL A 70 -17.84 11.00 5.63
C VAL A 70 -18.14 12.12 4.63
N ALA A 71 -18.10 13.39 5.08
CA ALA A 71 -18.34 14.54 4.23
C ALA A 71 -17.24 14.72 3.17
N GLU A 72 -15.99 14.46 3.52
CA GLU A 72 -14.84 14.52 2.63
C GLU A 72 -14.97 13.50 1.50
N VAL A 73 -15.23 12.22 1.82
CA VAL A 73 -15.45 11.18 0.83
C VAL A 73 -16.64 11.53 -0.08
N ARG A 74 -17.76 11.96 0.46
CA ARG A 74 -18.93 12.34 -0.34
C ARG A 74 -18.67 13.54 -1.26
N ARG A 75 -17.88 14.52 -0.80
CA ARG A 75 -17.54 15.70 -1.58
C ARG A 75 -16.68 15.35 -2.78
N HIS A 76 -15.65 14.54 -2.58
CA HIS A 76 -14.67 14.26 -3.61
C HIS A 76 -15.02 13.04 -4.48
N PHE A 77 -15.91 12.19 -3.99
CA PHE A 77 -16.34 10.96 -4.66
C PHE A 77 -17.86 10.79 -4.64
N PRO A 78 -18.62 11.76 -5.20
CA PRO A 78 -20.09 11.79 -5.09
C PRO A 78 -20.78 10.60 -5.78
N ASN A 79 -20.07 9.91 -6.68
CA ASN A 79 -20.60 8.78 -7.45
C ASN A 79 -20.37 7.42 -6.77
N ILE A 80 -19.72 7.37 -5.60
CA ILE A 80 -19.58 6.11 -4.86
C ILE A 80 -20.97 5.66 -4.39
N ALA A 81 -21.34 4.45 -4.79
CA ALA A 81 -22.53 3.77 -4.30
C ALA A 81 -22.15 2.73 -3.25
N TYR A 82 -22.69 2.87 -2.06
CA TYR A 82 -22.56 1.87 -1.01
C TYR A 82 -23.76 0.95 -1.03
N ALA A 83 -23.53 -0.37 -0.93
CA ALA A 83 -24.61 -1.35 -0.81
C ALA A 83 -25.41 -1.14 0.48
N HIS A 84 -24.74 -0.71 1.53
CA HIS A 84 -25.31 -0.33 2.83
C HIS A 84 -24.62 0.94 3.32
N PRO A 85 -25.21 1.73 4.22
CA PRO A 85 -24.49 2.82 4.86
C PRO A 85 -23.21 2.30 5.52
N PRO A 86 -22.05 2.95 5.28
CA PRO A 86 -20.80 2.52 5.91
C PRO A 86 -20.90 2.65 7.42
N ILE A 87 -20.44 1.63 8.15
CA ILE A 87 -20.49 1.55 9.61
C ILE A 87 -19.12 1.78 10.27
N ASP A 88 -18.06 1.68 9.49
CA ASP A 88 -16.67 1.90 9.93
C ASP A 88 -15.82 2.49 8.79
N TYR A 89 -14.55 2.75 9.07
CA TYR A 89 -13.63 3.30 8.08
C TYR A 89 -13.32 2.29 6.97
N HIS A 90 -13.31 0.99 7.25
CA HIS A 90 -13.14 -0.02 6.22
C HIS A 90 -14.25 0.09 5.16
N ASP A 91 -15.50 0.12 5.59
CA ASP A 91 -16.65 0.25 4.70
C ASP A 91 -16.62 1.57 3.92
N LEU A 92 -16.30 2.69 4.62
CA LEU A 92 -16.29 4.03 4.02
C LEU A 92 -15.26 4.13 2.89
N TYR A 93 -14.07 3.54 3.08
CA TYR A 93 -12.95 3.63 2.13
C TYR A 93 -12.83 2.41 1.21
N GLN A 94 -13.63 1.35 1.40
CA GLN A 94 -13.58 0.14 0.56
C GLN A 94 -13.61 0.43 -0.95
N PRO A 95 -14.45 1.35 -1.46
CA PRO A 95 -14.47 1.67 -2.88
C PRO A 95 -13.23 2.41 -3.39
N LEU A 96 -12.40 2.91 -2.48
CA LEU A 96 -11.17 3.66 -2.76
C LEU A 96 -9.90 2.83 -2.53
N GLN A 97 -10.03 1.53 -2.25
CA GLN A 97 -8.89 0.64 -2.06
C GLN A 97 -8.03 0.51 -3.33
N GLY A 98 -6.72 0.36 -3.13
CA GLY A 98 -5.77 0.11 -4.22
C GLY A 98 -5.47 1.33 -5.09
N THR A 99 -5.60 2.54 -4.57
CA THR A 99 -5.14 3.79 -5.21
C THR A 99 -4.51 4.73 -4.19
N LEU A 100 -3.46 5.43 -4.60
CA LEU A 100 -2.84 6.51 -3.85
C LEU A 100 -3.31 7.90 -4.32
N GLN A 101 -3.92 7.98 -5.50
CA GLN A 101 -4.28 9.26 -6.13
C GLN A 101 -5.05 10.22 -5.22
N PRO A 102 -6.06 9.79 -4.42
CA PRO A 102 -6.80 10.70 -3.53
C PRO A 102 -5.93 11.36 -2.46
N TYR A 103 -4.90 10.67 -2.02
CA TYR A 103 -3.94 11.17 -1.03
C TYR A 103 -2.86 12.04 -1.67
N LEU A 104 -2.38 11.65 -2.85
CA LEU A 104 -1.44 12.43 -3.65
C LEU A 104 -2.02 13.79 -4.02
N ASP A 105 -3.31 13.87 -4.34
CA ASP A 105 -4.03 15.10 -4.67
C ASP A 105 -4.45 15.92 -3.43
N GLY A 106 -4.38 15.34 -2.23
CA GLY A 106 -4.87 15.96 -1.00
C GLY A 106 -6.39 16.04 -0.91
N ARG A 107 -7.12 15.14 -1.59
CA ARG A 107 -8.57 15.02 -1.51
C ARG A 107 -9.07 14.30 -0.27
N LEU A 108 -8.20 13.51 0.36
CA LEU A 108 -8.48 12.76 1.58
C LEU A 108 -7.46 13.10 2.67
N SER A 109 -7.97 13.37 3.86
CA SER A 109 -7.18 13.68 5.06
C SER A 109 -7.04 12.50 6.00
N PHE A 110 -7.76 11.40 5.76
CA PHE A 110 -7.72 10.17 6.55
C PHE A 110 -7.35 8.98 5.68
N ILE A 111 -6.57 8.07 6.22
CA ILE A 111 -6.22 6.79 5.60
C ILE A 111 -6.55 5.65 6.56
N PRO A 112 -7.38 4.67 6.16
CA PRO A 112 -7.57 3.46 6.95
C PRO A 112 -6.24 2.74 7.12
N ASP A 113 -5.79 2.59 8.36
CA ASP A 113 -4.47 2.04 8.66
C ASP A 113 -4.52 0.53 8.79
N ALA A 114 -3.80 -0.13 7.90
CA ALA A 114 -3.57 -1.57 7.89
C ALA A 114 -2.07 -1.90 7.91
N SER A 115 -1.23 -1.01 8.43
CA SER A 115 0.23 -1.14 8.33
C SER A 115 0.77 -2.43 8.95
N ASP A 116 0.13 -2.96 9.98
CA ASP A 116 0.54 -4.24 10.58
C ASP A 116 0.32 -5.45 9.66
N PHE A 117 -0.56 -5.35 8.65
CA PHE A 117 -0.85 -6.43 7.73
C PHE A 117 0.37 -6.85 6.88
N ILE A 118 1.38 -5.99 6.73
CA ILE A 118 2.63 -6.33 6.04
C ILE A 118 3.43 -7.45 6.77
N ARG A 119 3.18 -7.65 8.05
CA ARG A 119 3.78 -8.71 8.86
C ARG A 119 3.13 -10.08 8.61
N ASP A 120 1.89 -10.09 8.14
CA ASP A 120 1.16 -11.32 7.75
C ASP A 120 1.41 -11.65 6.27
N SER A 121 2.62 -12.06 5.95
CA SER A 121 3.01 -12.32 4.56
C SER A 121 2.28 -13.53 3.93
N ARG A 122 1.63 -14.34 4.74
CA ARG A 122 0.77 -15.43 4.25
C ARG A 122 -0.44 -14.90 3.49
N HIS A 123 -1.00 -13.78 3.93
CA HIS A 123 -2.18 -13.16 3.35
C HIS A 123 -1.87 -11.89 2.57
N CYS A 124 -0.91 -11.07 3.02
CA CYS A 124 -0.39 -9.93 2.28
C CYS A 124 0.50 -10.41 1.12
N ALA A 125 -0.06 -10.57 -0.06
CA ALA A 125 0.69 -11.08 -1.20
C ALA A 125 1.70 -10.06 -1.75
N TRP A 126 1.33 -8.77 -1.76
CA TRP A 126 2.16 -7.67 -2.26
C TRP A 126 1.86 -6.37 -1.51
N ALA A 127 2.90 -5.54 -1.33
CA ALA A 127 2.72 -4.17 -0.88
C ALA A 127 3.54 -3.20 -1.74
N TYR A 128 3.00 -1.98 -1.92
CA TYR A 128 3.57 -0.92 -2.74
C TYR A 128 3.62 0.36 -1.91
N ILE A 129 4.83 0.81 -1.58
CA ILE A 129 5.05 1.90 -0.62
C ILE A 129 5.87 3.00 -1.29
N ALA A 130 5.33 4.22 -1.32
CA ALA A 130 6.12 5.40 -1.63
C ALA A 130 6.84 5.84 -0.34
N ASN A 131 8.12 5.49 -0.21
CA ASN A 131 8.96 5.89 0.90
C ASN A 131 9.51 7.29 0.63
N LEU A 132 8.98 8.29 1.32
CA LEU A 132 9.34 9.69 1.15
C LEU A 132 10.57 10.08 1.98
N ASP A 133 11.05 9.21 2.87
CA ASP A 133 12.28 9.41 3.64
C ASP A 133 13.51 9.09 2.80
N THR A 134 13.45 7.99 2.03
CA THR A 134 14.55 7.54 1.14
C THR A 134 14.32 7.92 -0.33
N GLU A 135 13.17 8.51 -0.65
CA GLU A 135 12.74 8.85 -2.02
C GLU A 135 12.60 7.62 -2.94
N ASP A 136 12.13 6.49 -2.37
CA ASP A 136 11.99 5.23 -3.07
C ASP A 136 10.53 4.82 -3.27
N PHE A 137 10.24 4.20 -4.42
CA PHE A 137 9.07 3.36 -4.61
C PHE A 137 9.45 1.92 -4.30
N GLU A 138 8.98 1.40 -3.19
CA GLU A 138 9.29 0.07 -2.69
C GLU A 138 8.23 -0.93 -3.09
N VAL A 139 8.67 -2.10 -3.54
CA VAL A 139 7.82 -3.26 -3.85
C VAL A 139 8.16 -4.39 -2.88
N TRP A 140 7.16 -4.81 -2.14
CA TRP A 140 7.25 -5.85 -1.12
C TRP A 140 6.45 -7.07 -1.54
N LYS A 141 6.96 -8.26 -1.25
CA LYS A 141 6.34 -9.53 -1.59
C LYS A 141 6.12 -10.37 -0.34
N GLY A 142 4.93 -10.96 -0.24
CA GLY A 142 4.57 -11.90 0.81
C GLY A 142 4.97 -13.34 0.51
N ASN A 143 4.35 -14.26 1.25
CA ASN A 143 4.62 -15.70 1.20
C ASN A 143 6.10 -16.03 1.51
N GLN A 144 6.65 -15.38 2.54
CA GLN A 144 8.03 -15.56 2.97
C GLN A 144 8.12 -16.72 3.95
N LEU A 145 8.73 -17.85 3.52
CA LEU A 145 8.94 -19.04 4.36
C LEU A 145 10.34 -19.08 4.99
N GLU A 146 11.19 -18.14 4.64
CA GLU A 146 12.55 -18.00 5.14
C GLU A 146 12.83 -16.54 5.52
N PRO A 147 13.65 -16.29 6.57
CA PRO A 147 14.02 -14.92 6.91
C PRO A 147 14.93 -14.37 5.83
N ASP A 148 14.66 -13.16 5.37
CA ASP A 148 15.49 -12.38 4.44
C ASP A 148 16.36 -13.23 3.52
N ASN A 149 15.72 -13.80 2.53
CA ASN A 149 16.35 -14.75 1.65
C ASN A 149 17.58 -14.16 0.98
N GLU A 150 18.62 -15.00 0.78
CA GLU A 150 19.80 -14.67 -0.04
C GLU A 150 19.47 -14.12 -1.43
N ASN A 151 18.23 -14.28 -1.90
CA ASN A 151 17.69 -13.66 -3.10
C ASN A 151 17.41 -12.15 -2.92
N ASN A 152 17.39 -11.66 -1.70
CA ASN A 152 17.18 -10.24 -1.36
C ASN A 152 18.50 -9.46 -1.29
N ARG A 153 19.56 -9.94 -1.93
CA ARG A 153 20.90 -9.30 -1.99
C ARG A 153 20.90 -7.90 -2.59
N MET A 154 19.76 -7.39 -3.02
CA MET A 154 19.62 -6.01 -3.50
C MET A 154 19.29 -5.00 -2.41
N VAL A 155 18.98 -5.46 -1.18
CA VAL A 155 18.66 -4.60 -0.06
C VAL A 155 19.65 -4.89 1.05
N GLU A 156 20.61 -3.99 1.24
CA GLU A 156 21.65 -4.11 2.27
C GLU A 156 21.11 -3.91 3.69
N GLU A 157 19.86 -3.47 3.83
CA GLU A 157 19.26 -3.16 5.12
C GLU A 157 18.39 -4.31 5.65
N PRO A 158 18.42 -4.56 6.99
CA PRO A 158 17.55 -5.54 7.61
C PRO A 158 16.08 -5.16 7.39
N ASN A 159 15.21 -6.19 7.23
CA ASN A 159 13.79 -6.02 7.06
C ASN A 159 13.19 -5.23 8.25
N ARG A 160 12.72 -4.01 7.98
CA ARG A 160 12.17 -3.11 9.03
C ARG A 160 10.92 -3.64 9.72
N TYR A 161 10.26 -4.65 9.14
CA TYR A 161 9.06 -5.27 9.72
C TYR A 161 9.39 -6.47 10.61
N GLY A 162 10.66 -6.84 10.73
CA GLY A 162 11.15 -7.87 11.63
C GLY A 162 11.69 -9.11 10.93
N HIS A 163 12.27 -10.00 11.73
CA HIS A 163 12.96 -11.22 11.27
C HIS A 163 12.39 -12.48 11.94
N GLU A 164 11.29 -12.36 12.67
CA GLU A 164 10.67 -13.48 13.34
C GLU A 164 9.49 -14.02 12.53
N ALA A 165 9.42 -15.34 12.43
CA ALA A 165 8.28 -15.99 11.82
C ALA A 165 7.06 -15.93 12.75
N ASP A 166 5.88 -15.87 12.16
CA ASP A 166 4.64 -16.09 12.87
C ASP A 166 4.50 -17.56 13.33
N ARG A 167 3.39 -17.87 14.02
CA ARG A 167 3.12 -19.23 14.51
C ARG A 167 2.96 -20.28 13.40
N MET A 168 2.75 -19.86 12.17
CA MET A 168 2.61 -20.72 10.99
C MET A 168 3.90 -20.83 10.18
N GLY A 169 4.98 -20.19 10.63
CA GLY A 169 6.29 -20.20 9.98
C GLY A 169 6.46 -19.18 8.84
N TYR A 170 5.60 -18.18 8.75
CA TYR A 170 5.73 -17.09 7.76
C TYR A 170 6.43 -15.88 8.37
N TYR A 171 7.43 -15.39 7.70
CA TYR A 171 8.12 -14.14 8.01
C TYR A 171 7.38 -12.93 7.40
N PRO A 172 7.60 -11.70 7.89
CA PRO A 172 7.02 -10.52 7.26
C PRO A 172 7.32 -10.43 5.76
N CYS A 173 6.53 -9.67 5.01
CA CYS A 173 6.83 -9.39 3.61
C CYS A 173 8.27 -8.92 3.44
N ALA A 174 8.93 -9.35 2.37
CA ALA A 174 10.29 -8.94 2.05
C ALA A 174 10.28 -7.90 0.92
N MET A 175 11.15 -6.88 1.01
CA MET A 175 11.35 -5.93 -0.07
C MET A 175 12.09 -6.62 -1.22
N VAL A 176 11.45 -6.72 -2.37
CA VAL A 176 12.03 -7.39 -3.55
C VAL A 176 12.61 -6.42 -4.54
N LYS A 177 12.22 -5.15 -4.49
CA LYS A 177 12.75 -4.09 -5.35
C LYS A 177 12.40 -2.71 -4.80
N ASN A 178 13.26 -1.75 -5.06
CA ASN A 178 12.99 -0.32 -4.96
C ASN A 178 13.38 0.41 -6.24
N TYR A 179 12.80 1.57 -6.45
CA TYR A 179 13.04 2.46 -7.58
C TYR A 179 13.05 3.90 -7.08
N ASP A 180 13.97 4.71 -7.56
CA ASP A 180 14.00 6.15 -7.26
C ASP A 180 12.69 6.80 -7.71
N LEU A 181 12.01 7.53 -6.81
CA LEU A 181 10.76 8.24 -7.11
C LEU A 181 10.94 9.31 -8.20
N ASN A 182 12.16 9.83 -8.36
CA ASN A 182 12.47 10.82 -9.39
C ASN A 182 12.85 10.18 -10.74
N ASP A 183 13.09 8.84 -10.76
CA ASP A 183 13.44 8.09 -11.99
C ASP A 183 12.68 6.75 -12.04
N LEU A 184 11.37 6.82 -11.95
CA LEU A 184 10.51 5.64 -11.98
C LEU A 184 10.55 4.93 -13.34
N PRO A 185 10.62 3.58 -13.36
CA PRO A 185 10.70 2.81 -14.59
C PRO A 185 9.45 3.00 -15.46
N ASN A 186 9.57 2.78 -16.76
CA ASN A 186 8.38 2.62 -17.58
C ASN A 186 7.66 1.29 -17.27
N PRO A 187 6.35 1.17 -17.59
CA PRO A 187 5.56 -0.02 -17.27
C PRO A 187 6.16 -1.35 -17.80
N GLY A 188 6.77 -1.33 -19.00
CA GLY A 188 7.40 -2.51 -19.59
C GLY A 188 8.61 -2.98 -18.77
N LEU A 189 9.50 -2.04 -18.41
CA LEU A 189 10.67 -2.33 -17.58
C LEU A 189 10.24 -2.80 -16.18
N PHE A 190 9.25 -2.15 -15.57
CA PHE A 190 8.69 -2.60 -14.28
C PHE A 190 8.28 -4.07 -14.32
N LEU A 191 7.52 -4.49 -15.32
CA LEU A 191 7.04 -5.86 -15.43
C LEU A 191 8.13 -6.89 -15.74
N THR A 192 9.28 -6.50 -16.28
CA THR A 192 10.37 -7.45 -16.52
C THR A 192 10.94 -8.03 -15.21
N TYR A 193 10.84 -7.31 -14.11
CA TYR A 193 11.26 -7.78 -12.79
C TYR A 193 10.22 -8.69 -12.11
N TYR A 194 8.98 -8.70 -12.62
CA TYR A 194 7.88 -9.50 -12.07
C TYR A 194 7.24 -10.34 -13.20
N PRO A 195 8.01 -11.26 -13.81
CA PRO A 195 7.48 -12.08 -14.89
C PRO A 195 6.23 -12.79 -14.38
N PHE A 196 5.24 -12.86 -15.23
CA PHE A 196 4.04 -13.66 -14.98
C PHE A 196 4.48 -15.09 -14.67
N SER A 197 4.68 -15.40 -13.41
CA SER A 197 4.80 -16.78 -13.02
C SER A 197 3.42 -17.39 -13.18
N GLY A 198 3.15 -17.96 -14.35
CA GLY A 198 2.06 -18.91 -14.56
C GLY A 198 2.23 -20.17 -13.73
N ASP A 199 3.22 -20.24 -12.88
CA ASP A 199 3.41 -21.24 -11.85
C ASP A 199 2.54 -20.91 -10.64
N LEU A 200 1.29 -21.20 -10.82
CA LEU A 200 0.38 -21.56 -9.75
C LEU A 200 0.84 -22.92 -9.24
N GLY A 201 1.47 -22.90 -8.07
CA GLY A 201 2.04 -24.05 -7.41
C GLY A 201 1.27 -25.36 -7.61
N ARG A 202 2.03 -26.37 -7.97
CA ARG A 202 1.67 -27.75 -7.70
C ARG A 202 1.79 -28.03 -6.22
#